data_b091184612b782a3b1d094eb99d96211
#
_entry.id   b091184612b782a3b1d094eb99d96211
#
_cell.length_a   1.000
_cell.length_b   1.000
_cell.length_c   1.000
_cell.angle_alpha   90.00
_cell.angle_beta   90.00
_cell.angle_gamma   90.00
#
_symmetry.space_group_name_H-M   'P 1'
#
loop_
_entity.id
_entity.type
_entity.pdbx_description
1 polymer ?
#
loop_
_entity_poly.entity_id
_entity_poly.type
_entity_poly.pdbx_seq_one_letter_code
_entity_poly.pdbx_strand_id
1 'polypeptide(L)'
;MRIIDLFSGVGGLTFGFYYRKYKDHFVRNRKNQFVFANEYNPFAAKAYSENYPDIPMKNCDIKSLKESDIRKWIGSEPVDLIIGGPPCQSFSTVGQRNYDEKAQLYTEYLRVLKIARPKMFLFENVRGILSMREIFYKRDAAGNILYELKDVEGRESLTPRKKPVIDHYGKSVMEILNDQFSNLGNGLGYNIWTERLNAMDYGVPENRERVFIVGIRNDLNLKWNCPPKEKSAHLTIKDAISDLPEVLEGQSISSYQKLPQNKYQELMRHGSNELTQHFCGCYSEKIRAVIQHVKQGEGKNEFNALVDSGKIDKSYRLTSGYANTYGRLIADQPSPTITNNLTTVSSLRCIHYSQNRALTPREGARIQSFPDWYKFEGFKSDVCTQIGNAVPPLLALRL
;
A
#
# COMPACT_ATOMS: atom_id res chain seq x y z
N MET A 1 -5.50 7.11 23.98
CA MET A 1 -6.60 7.27 23.01
C MET A 1 -7.32 5.95 22.85
N ARG A 2 -8.65 5.98 22.61
CA ARG A 2 -9.44 4.82 22.20
C ARG A 2 -9.61 4.85 20.68
N ILE A 3 -9.15 3.79 20.00
CA ILE A 3 -8.96 3.77 18.55
C ILE A 3 -9.77 2.63 17.92
N ILE A 4 -10.37 2.89 16.76
CA ILE A 4 -10.95 1.88 15.86
C ILE A 4 -10.13 1.88 14.59
N ASP A 5 -9.79 0.69 14.07
CA ASP A 5 -9.07 0.53 12.81
C ASP A 5 -9.94 -0.21 11.78
N LEU A 6 -10.23 0.46 10.67
CA LEU A 6 -11.09 -0.07 9.61
C LEU A 6 -10.25 -0.33 8.35
N PHE A 7 -10.54 -1.43 7.66
CA PHE A 7 -9.75 -1.85 6.49
C PHE A 7 -8.26 -1.99 6.86
N SER A 8 -8.01 -2.60 8.01
CA SER A 8 -6.72 -2.54 8.69
C SER A 8 -5.57 -3.20 7.93
N GLY A 9 -5.87 -4.08 6.96
CA GLY A 9 -4.87 -4.86 6.27
C GLY A 9 -4.03 -5.67 7.26
N VAL A 10 -2.73 -5.71 7.05
CA VAL A 10 -1.77 -6.33 7.97
C VAL A 10 -1.42 -5.43 9.18
N GLY A 11 -1.96 -4.19 9.24
CA GLY A 11 -1.74 -3.28 10.38
C GLY A 11 -0.58 -2.29 10.23
N GLY A 12 -0.20 -1.96 8.99
CA GLY A 12 0.87 -0.97 8.77
C GLY A 12 0.55 0.40 9.37
N LEU A 13 -0.69 0.88 9.22
CA LEU A 13 -1.14 2.12 9.83
C LEU A 13 -1.30 1.98 11.36
N THR A 14 -1.86 0.85 11.84
CA THR A 14 -1.96 0.50 13.27
C THR A 14 -0.62 0.62 13.97
N PHE A 15 0.48 0.25 13.29
CA PHE A 15 1.83 0.24 13.85
C PHE A 15 2.19 1.57 14.52
N GLY A 16 1.87 2.69 13.87
CA GLY A 16 2.18 4.04 14.37
C GLY A 16 1.46 4.40 15.67
N PHE A 17 0.31 3.81 15.92
CA PHE A 17 -0.50 4.04 17.12
C PHE A 17 -0.29 2.96 18.19
N TYR A 18 0.07 1.76 17.78
CA TYR A 18 0.31 0.64 18.68
C TYR A 18 1.71 0.64 19.26
N TYR A 19 2.71 1.03 18.47
CA TYR A 19 4.10 1.14 18.88
C TYR A 19 4.56 2.59 18.99
N ARG A 20 5.66 2.80 19.68
CA ARG A 20 6.47 4.01 19.65
C ARG A 20 7.93 3.62 19.52
N LYS A 21 8.70 4.43 18.82
CA LYS A 21 10.15 4.26 18.75
C LYS A 21 10.78 4.70 20.08
N TYR A 22 11.61 3.84 20.66
CA TYR A 22 12.41 4.12 21.83
C TYR A 22 13.84 3.72 21.54
N LYS A 23 14.74 4.71 21.40
CA LYS A 23 16.13 4.50 20.93
C LYS A 23 16.17 3.73 19.59
N ASP A 24 16.66 2.51 19.61
CA ASP A 24 16.92 1.60 18.49
C ASP A 24 15.87 0.49 18.31
N HIS A 25 14.73 0.60 19.01
CA HIS A 25 13.68 -0.43 18.94
C HIS A 25 12.28 0.14 19.08
N PHE A 26 11.29 -0.71 18.88
CA PHE A 26 9.88 -0.39 19.03
C PHE A 26 9.33 -0.97 20.33
N VAL A 27 8.58 -0.16 21.08
CA VAL A 27 7.92 -0.59 22.32
C VAL A 27 6.43 -0.32 22.25
N ARG A 28 5.62 -1.17 22.91
CA ARG A 28 4.16 -1.00 22.97
C ARG A 28 3.80 0.37 23.58
N ASN A 29 2.98 1.13 22.86
CA ASN A 29 2.42 2.38 23.37
C ASN A 29 1.13 2.10 24.18
N ARG A 30 1.27 1.86 25.46
CA ARG A 30 0.16 1.52 26.37
C ARG A 30 -0.82 2.66 26.63
N LYS A 31 -0.54 3.89 26.14
CA LYS A 31 -1.48 5.02 26.20
C LYS A 31 -2.63 4.89 25.20
N ASN A 32 -2.47 4.03 24.20
CA ASN A 32 -3.46 3.77 23.17
C ASN A 32 -4.09 2.39 23.38
N GLN A 33 -5.42 2.36 23.34
CA GLN A 33 -6.26 1.18 23.43
C GLN A 33 -7.06 1.07 22.14
N PHE A 34 -7.04 -0.08 21.50
CA PHE A 34 -7.88 -0.34 20.35
C PHE A 34 -9.19 -1.00 20.77
N VAL A 35 -10.30 -0.44 20.31
CA VAL A 35 -11.65 -0.97 20.58
C VAL A 35 -11.87 -2.22 19.75
N PHE A 36 -11.59 -2.14 18.46
CA PHE A 36 -11.52 -3.26 17.53
C PHE A 36 -10.79 -2.84 16.24
N ALA A 37 -10.37 -3.83 15.46
CA ALA A 37 -9.95 -3.67 14.07
C ALA A 37 -10.86 -4.51 13.16
N ASN A 38 -11.05 -4.08 11.90
CA ASN A 38 -11.79 -4.82 10.90
C ASN A 38 -10.97 -5.02 9.63
N GLU A 39 -10.91 -6.27 9.18
CA GLU A 39 -10.27 -6.67 7.92
C GLU A 39 -11.06 -7.82 7.28
N TYR A 40 -11.27 -7.72 5.96
CA TYR A 40 -11.99 -8.73 5.18
C TYR A 40 -11.14 -9.95 4.84
N ASN A 41 -9.86 -9.71 4.47
CA ASN A 41 -8.95 -10.77 4.03
C ASN A 41 -8.51 -11.63 5.24
N PRO A 42 -8.76 -12.95 5.26
CA PRO A 42 -8.47 -13.80 6.41
C PRO A 42 -6.97 -13.92 6.72
N PHE A 43 -6.11 -13.93 5.71
CA PHE A 43 -4.65 -13.99 5.93
C PHE A 43 -4.11 -12.67 6.51
N ALA A 44 -4.58 -11.53 6.01
CA ALA A 44 -4.22 -10.23 6.58
C ALA A 44 -4.73 -10.08 8.01
N ALA A 45 -5.97 -10.49 8.28
CA ALA A 45 -6.56 -10.48 9.62
C ALA A 45 -5.81 -11.39 10.60
N LYS A 46 -5.37 -12.58 10.14
CA LYS A 46 -4.54 -13.49 10.94
C LYS A 46 -3.19 -12.85 11.26
N ALA A 47 -2.48 -12.34 10.25
CA ALA A 47 -1.21 -11.66 10.44
C ALA A 47 -1.36 -10.44 11.38
N TYR A 48 -2.44 -9.67 11.24
CA TYR A 48 -2.76 -8.57 12.14
C TYR A 48 -2.87 -9.04 13.59
N SER A 49 -3.66 -10.10 13.84
CA SER A 49 -3.89 -10.62 15.20
C SER A 49 -2.61 -11.16 15.85
N GLU A 50 -1.67 -11.69 15.07
CA GLU A 50 -0.38 -12.15 15.58
C GLU A 50 0.56 -10.99 15.94
N ASN A 51 0.52 -9.88 15.20
CA ASN A 51 1.33 -8.69 15.48
C ASN A 51 0.71 -7.79 16.58
N TYR A 52 -0.62 -7.87 16.78
CA TYR A 52 -1.39 -7.04 17.71
C TYR A 52 -2.35 -7.88 18.55
N PRO A 53 -1.84 -8.77 19.43
CA PRO A 53 -2.64 -9.80 20.09
C PRO A 53 -3.68 -9.27 21.09
N ASP A 54 -3.55 -8.03 21.55
CA ASP A 54 -4.49 -7.35 22.46
C ASP A 54 -5.57 -6.54 21.73
N ILE A 55 -5.59 -6.54 20.37
CA ILE A 55 -6.62 -5.85 19.60
C ILE A 55 -7.69 -6.85 19.11
N PRO A 56 -8.97 -6.64 19.47
CA PRO A 56 -10.06 -7.49 18.97
C PRO A 56 -10.22 -7.36 17.44
N MET A 57 -9.83 -8.38 16.68
CA MET A 57 -9.98 -8.42 15.23
C MET A 57 -11.37 -8.92 14.83
N LYS A 58 -12.05 -8.19 13.94
CA LYS A 58 -13.30 -8.55 13.27
C LYS A 58 -13.00 -8.93 11.83
N ASN A 59 -12.73 -10.20 11.59
CA ASN A 59 -12.49 -10.70 10.24
C ASN A 59 -13.81 -10.96 9.52
N CYS A 60 -14.34 -9.94 8.89
CA CYS A 60 -15.58 -10.00 8.10
C CYS A 60 -15.70 -8.82 7.14
N ASP A 61 -16.65 -8.91 6.20
CA ASP A 61 -17.03 -7.77 5.38
C ASP A 61 -17.59 -6.65 6.29
N ILE A 62 -17.06 -5.45 6.15
CA ILE A 62 -17.49 -4.27 6.92
C ILE A 62 -19.00 -3.99 6.77
N LYS A 63 -19.58 -4.34 5.62
CA LYS A 63 -21.02 -4.23 5.35
C LYS A 63 -21.85 -5.11 6.30
N SER A 64 -21.28 -6.21 6.80
CA SER A 64 -21.94 -7.12 7.74
C SER A 64 -21.93 -6.64 9.19
N LEU A 65 -21.10 -5.63 9.52
CA LEU A 65 -21.03 -5.07 10.87
C LEU A 65 -22.31 -4.29 11.20
N LYS A 66 -23.14 -4.82 12.08
CA LYS A 66 -24.37 -4.16 12.51
C LYS A 66 -24.07 -3.00 13.45
N GLU A 67 -24.89 -1.96 13.41
CA GLU A 67 -24.77 -0.81 14.30
C GLU A 67 -24.83 -1.22 15.78
N SER A 68 -25.71 -2.16 16.13
CA SER A 68 -25.82 -2.72 17.49
C SER A 68 -24.52 -3.31 18.01
N ASP A 69 -23.78 -4.04 17.14
CA ASP A 69 -22.52 -4.66 17.50
C ASP A 69 -21.42 -3.62 17.69
N ILE A 70 -21.33 -2.66 16.75
CA ILE A 70 -20.39 -1.55 16.85
C ILE A 70 -20.61 -0.77 18.15
N ARG A 71 -21.86 -0.40 18.46
CA ARG A 71 -22.19 0.29 19.72
C ARG A 71 -21.84 -0.53 20.95
N LYS A 72 -22.11 -1.84 20.93
CA LYS A 72 -21.75 -2.77 22.02
C LYS A 72 -20.23 -2.81 22.26
N TRP A 73 -19.42 -2.86 21.19
CA TRP A 73 -17.95 -2.87 21.33
C TRP A 73 -17.39 -1.53 21.81
N ILE A 74 -17.96 -0.42 21.36
CA ILE A 74 -17.60 0.92 21.84
C ILE A 74 -17.92 1.08 23.32
N GLY A 75 -19.08 0.58 23.77
CA GLY A 75 -19.56 0.76 25.14
C GLY A 75 -19.92 2.22 25.45
N SER A 76 -19.75 2.63 26.72
CA SER A 76 -20.08 3.97 27.20
C SER A 76 -19.00 5.02 26.97
N GLU A 77 -17.75 4.58 26.78
CA GLU A 77 -16.62 5.49 26.65
C GLU A 77 -16.47 6.03 25.21
N PRO A 78 -16.13 7.32 25.03
CA PRO A 78 -16.00 7.90 23.72
C PRO A 78 -14.83 7.31 22.92
N VAL A 79 -14.96 7.26 21.60
CA VAL A 79 -13.88 6.94 20.68
C VAL A 79 -13.09 8.22 20.38
N ASP A 80 -11.78 8.15 20.51
CA ASP A 80 -10.92 9.29 20.20
C ASP A 80 -10.58 9.36 18.71
N LEU A 81 -10.28 8.23 18.09
CA LEU A 81 -9.76 8.19 16.73
C LEU A 81 -10.30 6.99 15.96
N ILE A 82 -10.68 7.21 14.70
CA ILE A 82 -10.86 6.14 13.71
C ILE A 82 -9.77 6.29 12.67
N ILE A 83 -9.00 5.23 12.44
CA ILE A 83 -8.04 5.14 11.35
C ILE A 83 -8.54 4.17 10.31
N GLY A 84 -8.08 4.31 9.04
CA GLY A 84 -8.40 3.32 8.01
C GLY A 84 -8.07 3.77 6.60
N GLY A 85 -7.84 2.79 5.74
CA GLY A 85 -7.58 2.97 4.31
C GLY A 85 -8.54 2.12 3.47
N PRO A 86 -9.79 2.58 3.23
CA PRO A 86 -10.72 1.82 2.40
C PRO A 86 -10.15 1.62 0.99
N PRO A 87 -10.32 0.42 0.38
CA PRO A 87 -9.74 0.11 -0.91
C PRO A 87 -10.29 1.02 -2.00
N CYS A 88 -9.38 1.57 -2.79
CA CYS A 88 -9.67 2.43 -3.93
C CYS A 88 -9.25 1.79 -5.25
N GLN A 89 -9.62 0.54 -5.48
CA GLN A 89 -9.26 -0.15 -6.72
C GLN A 89 -9.80 0.55 -7.97
N SER A 90 -10.91 1.27 -7.85
CA SER A 90 -11.47 2.13 -8.90
C SER A 90 -10.77 3.49 -9.00
N PHE A 91 -9.95 3.84 -8.02
CA PHE A 91 -9.21 5.10 -7.93
C PHE A 91 -7.73 4.96 -8.35
N SER A 92 -7.25 3.79 -8.76
CA SER A 92 -5.89 3.64 -9.26
C SER A 92 -5.81 3.97 -10.74
N THR A 93 -4.70 4.59 -11.17
CA THR A 93 -4.41 4.86 -12.58
C THR A 93 -4.22 3.60 -13.42
N VAL A 94 -4.13 2.43 -12.79
CA VAL A 94 -3.86 1.11 -13.40
C VAL A 94 -5.13 0.26 -13.55
N GLY A 95 -6.23 0.56 -12.82
CA GLY A 95 -7.50 -0.15 -12.90
C GLY A 95 -8.49 0.45 -13.91
N GLN A 96 -9.49 -0.33 -14.32
CA GLN A 96 -10.66 0.23 -15.01
C GLN A 96 -11.36 1.19 -14.04
N ARG A 97 -11.42 2.47 -14.41
CA ARG A 97 -12.00 3.56 -13.60
C ARG A 97 -13.54 3.49 -13.59
N ASN A 98 -14.10 2.35 -13.16
CA ASN A 98 -15.53 2.22 -12.98
C ASN A 98 -15.88 2.58 -11.55
N TYR A 99 -16.91 3.40 -11.38
CA TYR A 99 -17.56 3.70 -10.11
C TYR A 99 -18.40 2.46 -9.71
N ASP A 100 -17.70 1.41 -9.25
CA ASP A 100 -18.31 0.13 -8.88
C ASP A 100 -18.58 0.04 -7.36
N GLU A 101 -19.15 -1.08 -6.92
CA GLU A 101 -19.46 -1.32 -5.50
C GLU A 101 -18.23 -1.21 -4.57
N LYS A 102 -17.00 -1.43 -5.09
CA LYS A 102 -15.77 -1.30 -4.32
C LYS A 102 -15.36 0.15 -4.14
N ALA A 103 -15.68 1.03 -5.12
CA ALA A 103 -15.48 2.47 -4.98
C ALA A 103 -16.35 3.07 -3.86
N GLN A 104 -17.44 2.40 -3.50
CA GLN A 104 -18.37 2.86 -2.46
C GLN A 104 -17.98 2.39 -1.04
N LEU A 105 -16.92 1.60 -0.85
CA LEU A 105 -16.54 1.14 0.51
C LEU A 105 -16.15 2.27 1.46
N TYR A 106 -15.82 3.46 0.96
CA TYR A 106 -15.65 4.63 1.80
C TYR A 106 -16.97 5.03 2.52
N THR A 107 -18.15 4.68 1.96
CA THR A 107 -19.45 4.95 2.62
C THR A 107 -19.61 4.14 3.90
N GLU A 108 -19.00 2.95 3.96
CA GLU A 108 -18.95 2.14 5.16
C GLU A 108 -18.05 2.78 6.25
N TYR A 109 -16.95 3.39 5.83
CA TYR A 109 -16.14 4.21 6.73
C TYR A 109 -16.96 5.37 7.32
N LEU A 110 -17.71 6.09 6.47
CA LEU A 110 -18.64 7.16 6.89
C LEU A 110 -19.72 6.62 7.84
N ARG A 111 -20.28 5.44 7.56
CA ARG A 111 -21.29 4.81 8.43
C ARG A 111 -20.73 4.57 9.83
N VAL A 112 -19.52 4.03 9.94
CA VAL A 112 -18.89 3.81 11.25
C VAL A 112 -18.57 5.14 11.94
N LEU A 113 -18.13 6.19 11.21
CA LEU A 113 -17.95 7.53 11.77
C LEU A 113 -19.26 8.08 12.38
N LYS A 114 -20.40 7.92 11.70
CA LYS A 114 -21.72 8.35 12.21
C LYS A 114 -22.10 7.63 13.49
N ILE A 115 -21.81 6.33 13.59
CA ILE A 115 -22.13 5.50 14.76
C ILE A 115 -21.21 5.85 15.94
N ALA A 116 -19.90 5.91 15.71
CA ALA A 116 -18.90 6.05 16.76
C ALA A 116 -18.66 7.50 17.19
N ARG A 117 -18.93 8.49 16.33
CA ARG A 117 -18.73 9.94 16.57
C ARG A 117 -17.36 10.27 17.17
N PRO A 118 -16.24 9.78 16.58
CA PRO A 118 -14.91 9.96 17.15
C PRO A 118 -14.54 11.44 17.27
N LYS A 119 -13.56 11.77 18.11
CA LYS A 119 -12.99 13.12 18.14
C LYS A 119 -12.24 13.47 16.87
N MET A 120 -11.57 12.47 16.29
CA MET A 120 -10.75 12.60 15.08
C MET A 120 -10.90 11.38 14.20
N PHE A 121 -10.59 11.53 12.91
CA PHE A 121 -10.36 10.41 12.02
C PHE A 121 -9.15 10.64 11.13
N LEU A 122 -8.56 9.54 10.67
CA LEU A 122 -7.48 9.49 9.70
C LEU A 122 -7.86 8.52 8.58
N PHE A 123 -8.13 9.06 7.41
CA PHE A 123 -8.50 8.31 6.22
C PHE A 123 -7.32 8.30 5.23
N GLU A 124 -6.78 7.13 4.94
CA GLU A 124 -5.64 6.97 4.03
C GLU A 124 -6.10 6.53 2.65
N ASN A 125 -5.38 7.00 1.62
CA ASN A 125 -5.61 6.54 0.27
C ASN A 125 -4.41 6.74 -0.67
N VAL A 126 -4.49 6.17 -1.88
CA VAL A 126 -3.51 6.38 -2.93
C VAL A 126 -3.65 7.75 -3.58
N ARG A 127 -2.54 8.28 -4.15
CA ARG A 127 -2.52 9.58 -4.84
C ARG A 127 -3.62 9.74 -5.89
N GLY A 128 -4.05 8.64 -6.53
CA GLY A 128 -5.08 8.65 -7.56
C GLY A 128 -6.40 9.31 -7.12
N ILE A 129 -6.73 9.30 -5.81
CA ILE A 129 -7.94 9.91 -5.27
C ILE A 129 -8.05 11.41 -5.57
N LEU A 130 -6.93 12.13 -5.65
CA LEU A 130 -6.90 13.58 -5.89
C LEU A 130 -7.35 13.98 -7.31
N SER A 131 -7.21 13.09 -8.28
CA SER A 131 -7.55 13.34 -9.68
C SER A 131 -8.82 12.65 -10.15
N MET A 132 -9.47 11.89 -9.27
CA MET A 132 -10.68 11.15 -9.63
C MET A 132 -11.91 12.00 -9.59
N ARG A 133 -12.80 11.69 -10.55
CA ARG A 133 -14.11 12.29 -10.70
C ARG A 133 -15.15 11.22 -10.94
N GLU A 134 -16.39 11.51 -10.64
CA GLU A 134 -17.53 10.73 -11.14
C GLU A 134 -17.47 10.71 -12.67
N ILE A 135 -17.79 9.56 -13.26
CA ILE A 135 -17.84 9.40 -14.73
C ILE A 135 -19.24 8.96 -15.10
N PHE A 136 -19.90 9.78 -15.90
CA PHE A 136 -21.18 9.46 -16.50
C PHE A 136 -20.96 8.96 -17.92
N TYR A 137 -21.53 7.79 -18.23
CA TYR A 137 -21.38 7.16 -19.54
C TYR A 137 -22.62 7.44 -20.42
N LYS A 138 -22.38 7.66 -21.72
CA LYS A 138 -23.47 7.75 -22.70
C LYS A 138 -24.23 6.44 -22.76
N ARG A 139 -25.54 6.55 -22.84
CA ARG A 139 -26.48 5.42 -22.91
C ARG A 139 -27.29 5.49 -24.19
N ASP A 140 -27.70 4.32 -24.70
CA ASP A 140 -28.68 4.22 -25.78
C ASP A 140 -30.12 4.48 -25.27
N ALA A 141 -31.09 4.44 -26.17
CA ALA A 141 -32.50 4.64 -25.83
C ALA A 141 -33.08 3.56 -24.90
N ALA A 142 -32.43 2.40 -24.81
CA ALA A 142 -32.77 1.30 -23.88
C ALA A 142 -32.07 1.40 -22.54
N GLY A 143 -31.22 2.43 -22.35
CA GLY A 143 -30.46 2.65 -21.10
C GLY A 143 -29.11 1.90 -21.00
N ASN A 144 -28.69 1.18 -22.05
CA ASN A 144 -27.42 0.46 -22.05
C ASN A 144 -26.24 1.42 -22.30
N ILE A 145 -25.10 1.18 -21.65
CA ILE A 145 -23.89 1.96 -21.87
C ILE A 145 -23.39 1.77 -23.31
N LEU A 146 -23.13 2.87 -24.00
CA LEU A 146 -22.53 2.89 -25.32
C LEU A 146 -21.03 2.61 -25.23
N TYR A 147 -20.50 1.80 -26.16
CA TYR A 147 -19.07 1.44 -26.25
C TYR A 147 -18.53 1.82 -27.62
N GLU A 148 -17.33 2.36 -27.65
CA GLU A 148 -16.54 2.57 -28.87
C GLU A 148 -15.40 1.57 -28.95
N LEU A 149 -15.01 1.20 -30.18
CA LEU A 149 -13.83 0.40 -30.44
C LEU A 149 -12.61 1.35 -30.40
N LYS A 150 -11.64 1.04 -29.55
CA LYS A 150 -10.41 1.79 -29.53
C LYS A 150 -9.33 1.02 -30.27
N ASP A 151 -8.82 1.61 -31.36
CA ASP A 151 -7.59 1.16 -31.99
C ASP A 151 -6.44 1.32 -30.98
N VAL A 152 -5.77 0.23 -30.69
CA VAL A 152 -4.59 0.24 -29.83
C VAL A 152 -3.38 0.42 -30.75
N GLU A 153 -3.01 1.68 -31.00
CA GLU A 153 -1.78 1.98 -31.72
C GLU A 153 -0.60 1.18 -31.13
N GLY A 154 0.07 0.40 -31.98
CA GLY A 154 1.31 -0.30 -31.65
C GLY A 154 1.16 -1.69 -31.00
N ARG A 155 -0.01 -2.34 -31.02
CA ARG A 155 -0.16 -3.76 -30.67
C ARG A 155 -0.93 -4.51 -31.74
N GLU A 156 -0.30 -5.51 -32.33
CA GLU A 156 -0.97 -6.60 -33.05
C GLU A 156 -1.82 -7.46 -32.08
N SER A 157 -2.85 -6.88 -31.49
CA SER A 157 -3.86 -7.61 -30.73
C SER A 157 -5.08 -7.75 -31.61
N LEU A 158 -5.39 -8.96 -31.99
CA LEU A 158 -6.47 -9.36 -32.89
C LEU A 158 -7.89 -9.06 -32.38
N THR A 159 -8.06 -8.46 -31.19
CA THR A 159 -9.39 -8.07 -30.65
C THR A 159 -9.39 -6.62 -30.20
N PRO A 160 -10.17 -5.74 -30.87
CA PRO A 160 -10.34 -4.37 -30.44
C PRO A 160 -11.00 -4.34 -29.05
N ARG A 161 -10.43 -3.56 -28.11
CA ARG A 161 -11.03 -3.39 -26.79
C ARG A 161 -12.19 -2.40 -26.85
N LYS A 162 -13.37 -2.84 -26.47
CA LYS A 162 -14.52 -1.97 -26.25
C LYS A 162 -14.28 -1.07 -25.06
N LYS A 163 -14.39 0.24 -25.24
CA LYS A 163 -14.30 1.24 -24.16
C LYS A 163 -15.63 1.96 -24.03
N PRO A 164 -16.16 2.11 -22.79
CA PRO A 164 -17.39 2.87 -22.61
C PRO A 164 -17.19 4.34 -22.99
N VAL A 165 -18.16 4.91 -23.70
CA VAL A 165 -18.14 6.31 -24.13
C VAL A 165 -18.51 7.21 -22.97
N ILE A 166 -17.61 8.14 -22.62
CA ILE A 166 -17.85 9.10 -21.54
C ILE A 166 -18.79 10.19 -22.07
N ASP A 167 -19.84 10.48 -21.31
CA ASP A 167 -20.73 11.60 -21.54
C ASP A 167 -20.15 12.87 -20.92
N HIS A 168 -20.00 12.87 -19.60
CA HIS A 168 -19.35 13.96 -18.87
C HIS A 168 -18.72 13.48 -17.57
N TYR A 169 -17.91 14.37 -16.95
CA TYR A 169 -17.34 14.16 -15.63
C TYR A 169 -18.14 14.95 -14.59
N GLY A 170 -18.50 14.31 -13.49
CA GLY A 170 -19.16 14.93 -12.34
C GLY A 170 -18.18 15.56 -11.35
N LYS A 171 -18.59 15.62 -10.08
CA LYS A 171 -17.76 16.11 -8.97
C LYS A 171 -16.48 15.30 -8.83
N SER A 172 -15.42 15.93 -8.34
CA SER A 172 -14.24 15.20 -7.90
C SER A 172 -14.56 14.38 -6.65
N VAL A 173 -13.86 13.25 -6.48
CA VAL A 173 -14.03 12.42 -5.28
C VAL A 173 -13.65 13.20 -4.02
N MET A 174 -12.67 14.10 -4.11
CA MET A 174 -12.29 14.96 -2.98
C MET A 174 -13.39 15.95 -2.59
N GLU A 175 -14.11 16.54 -3.57
CA GLU A 175 -15.29 17.37 -3.28
C GLU A 175 -16.37 16.57 -2.56
N ILE A 176 -16.68 15.36 -3.03
CA ILE A 176 -17.67 14.47 -2.43
C ILE A 176 -17.28 14.10 -0.99
N LEU A 177 -16.03 13.69 -0.78
CA LEU A 177 -15.55 13.32 0.56
C LEU A 177 -15.54 14.51 1.51
N ASN A 178 -15.10 15.69 1.06
CA ASN A 178 -15.12 16.90 1.87
C ASN A 178 -16.53 17.27 2.29
N ASP A 179 -17.48 17.28 1.35
CA ASP A 179 -18.90 17.56 1.65
C ASP A 179 -19.44 16.58 2.69
N GLN A 180 -19.18 15.28 2.50
CA GLN A 180 -19.69 14.23 3.38
C GLN A 180 -19.03 14.21 4.76
N PHE A 181 -17.72 14.45 4.87
CA PHE A 181 -17.04 14.53 6.16
C PHE A 181 -17.38 15.82 6.92
N SER A 182 -17.56 16.94 6.21
CA SER A 182 -17.90 18.22 6.85
C SER A 182 -19.30 18.21 7.43
N ASN A 183 -20.22 17.42 6.86
CA ASN A 183 -21.60 17.31 7.33
C ASN A 183 -22.10 15.85 7.27
N LEU A 184 -21.93 15.13 8.36
CA LEU A 184 -22.42 13.76 8.51
C LEU A 184 -23.87 13.67 8.97
N GLY A 185 -24.54 14.80 9.21
CA GLY A 185 -25.91 14.90 9.74
C GLY A 185 -25.97 14.88 11.27
N ASN A 186 -27.14 15.25 11.81
CA ASN A 186 -27.38 15.31 13.28
C ASN A 186 -26.35 16.15 14.06
N GLY A 187 -25.90 17.28 13.48
CA GLY A 187 -24.91 18.17 14.07
C GLY A 187 -23.49 17.59 14.14
N LEU A 188 -23.23 16.45 13.49
CA LEU A 188 -21.89 15.88 13.39
C LEU A 188 -21.21 16.37 12.13
N GLY A 189 -20.08 17.03 12.29
CA GLY A 189 -19.20 17.47 11.20
C GLY A 189 -17.76 17.58 11.65
N TYR A 190 -16.87 17.59 10.69
CA TYR A 190 -15.41 17.63 10.91
C TYR A 190 -14.78 18.74 10.08
N ASN A 191 -13.84 19.46 10.68
CA ASN A 191 -12.88 20.26 9.94
C ASN A 191 -11.87 19.32 9.27
N ILE A 192 -11.61 19.53 7.97
CA ILE A 192 -10.89 18.58 7.12
C ILE A 192 -9.56 19.18 6.67
N TRP A 193 -8.50 18.40 6.77
CA TRP A 193 -7.19 18.66 6.17
C TRP A 193 -6.81 17.50 5.27
N THR A 194 -6.27 17.83 4.09
CA THR A 194 -5.79 16.84 3.12
C THR A 194 -4.29 17.00 2.94
N GLU A 195 -3.55 15.97 3.28
CA GLU A 195 -2.09 15.95 3.20
C GLU A 195 -1.62 14.92 2.16
N ARG A 196 -0.68 15.30 1.32
CA ARG A 196 0.05 14.39 0.45
C ARG A 196 1.44 14.17 1.02
N LEU A 197 1.68 13.00 1.61
CA LEU A 197 2.93 12.67 2.26
C LEU A 197 3.70 11.65 1.40
N ASN A 198 5.02 11.85 1.31
CA ASN A 198 5.91 10.86 0.70
C ASN A 198 6.69 10.14 1.80
N ALA A 199 6.62 8.82 1.83
CA ALA A 199 7.22 8.00 2.86
C ALA A 199 8.74 8.24 3.02
N MET A 200 9.46 8.52 1.92
CA MET A 200 10.90 8.79 1.97
C MET A 200 11.24 10.02 2.82
N ASP A 201 10.34 11.00 2.95
CA ASP A 201 10.53 12.19 3.78
C ASP A 201 10.41 11.88 5.29
N TYR A 202 10.07 10.64 5.66
CA TYR A 202 9.80 10.18 7.02
C TYR A 202 10.63 8.95 7.44
N GLY A 203 11.81 8.78 6.82
CA GLY A 203 12.75 7.73 7.15
C GLY A 203 12.43 6.34 6.58
N VAL A 204 11.58 6.29 5.55
CA VAL A 204 11.28 5.06 4.80
C VAL A 204 12.12 5.05 3.51
N PRO A 205 12.86 3.98 3.19
CA PRO A 205 13.67 3.92 1.97
C PRO A 205 12.85 3.66 0.69
N GLU A 206 11.68 4.31 0.59
CA GLU A 206 10.71 4.14 -0.49
C GLU A 206 10.09 5.46 -0.91
N ASN A 207 10.14 5.77 -2.19
CA ASN A 207 9.37 6.86 -2.81
C ASN A 207 7.91 6.40 -2.98
N ARG A 208 7.12 6.61 -1.92
CA ARG A 208 5.72 6.19 -1.84
C ARG A 208 4.85 7.34 -1.38
N GLU A 209 4.10 7.93 -2.30
CA GLU A 209 3.13 8.97 -1.99
C GLU A 209 1.79 8.37 -1.54
N ARG A 210 1.26 8.93 -0.45
CA ARG A 210 -0.09 8.62 0.05
C ARG A 210 -0.82 9.92 0.41
N VAL A 211 -2.13 9.87 0.28
CA VAL A 211 -3.02 10.95 0.67
C VAL A 211 -3.65 10.59 2.01
N PHE A 212 -3.55 11.51 2.95
CA PHE A 212 -4.19 11.41 4.24
C PHE A 212 -5.22 12.51 4.38
N ILE A 213 -6.47 12.12 4.66
CA ILE A 213 -7.53 13.07 5.01
C ILE A 213 -7.71 12.95 6.53
N VAL A 214 -7.43 14.06 7.22
CA VAL A 214 -7.58 14.17 8.67
C VAL A 214 -8.81 14.98 8.97
N GLY A 215 -9.70 14.45 9.78
CA GLY A 215 -10.86 15.17 10.28
C GLY A 215 -10.78 15.36 11.78
N ILE A 216 -11.00 16.59 12.23
CA ILE A 216 -11.15 16.93 13.66
C ILE A 216 -12.56 17.46 13.86
N ARG A 217 -13.29 16.87 14.82
CA ARG A 217 -14.69 17.22 15.06
C ARG A 217 -14.84 18.72 15.40
N ASN A 218 -15.83 19.36 14.79
CA ASN A 218 -16.00 20.82 14.80
C ASN A 218 -16.10 21.44 16.19
N ASP A 219 -16.65 20.69 17.18
CA ASP A 219 -16.84 21.15 18.56
C ASP A 219 -15.55 21.23 19.38
N LEU A 220 -14.43 20.65 18.88
CA LEU A 220 -13.18 20.57 19.64
C LEU A 220 -12.27 21.79 19.48
N ASN A 221 -12.53 22.65 18.50
CA ASN A 221 -11.73 23.86 18.25
C ASN A 221 -10.23 23.63 18.09
N LEU A 222 -9.84 22.45 17.55
CA LEU A 222 -8.46 22.03 17.34
C LEU A 222 -8.10 22.15 15.86
N LYS A 223 -6.79 22.30 15.59
CA LYS A 223 -6.23 22.31 14.23
C LYS A 223 -5.24 21.18 14.05
N TRP A 224 -5.22 20.60 12.85
CA TRP A 224 -4.21 19.66 12.45
C TRP A 224 -2.90 20.38 12.09
N ASN A 225 -1.79 19.80 12.50
CA ASN A 225 -0.47 20.22 12.07
C ASN A 225 0.19 19.05 11.33
N CYS A 226 0.52 19.24 10.06
CA CYS A 226 1.24 18.26 9.27
C CYS A 226 2.55 17.87 9.95
N PRO A 227 2.88 16.58 10.10
CA PRO A 227 4.12 16.17 10.72
C PRO A 227 5.34 16.70 9.95
N PRO A 228 6.36 17.20 10.63
CA PRO A 228 7.55 17.72 9.98
C PRO A 228 8.34 16.60 9.28
N LYS A 229 8.86 16.91 8.10
CA LYS A 229 9.76 16.02 7.37
C LYS A 229 11.08 15.83 8.11
N GLU A 230 11.71 14.68 7.94
CA GLU A 230 13.08 14.48 8.43
C GLU A 230 14.07 15.34 7.65
N LYS A 231 15.05 15.90 8.38
CA LYS A 231 16.10 16.76 7.79
C LYS A 231 17.29 15.97 7.24
N SER A 232 17.33 14.65 7.50
CA SER A 232 18.39 13.77 7.01
C SER A 232 18.24 13.46 5.51
N ALA A 233 19.32 13.00 4.87
CA ALA A 233 19.25 12.46 3.52
C ALA A 233 18.31 11.25 3.48
N HIS A 234 17.64 11.07 2.33
CA HIS A 234 16.74 9.93 2.15
C HIS A 234 17.51 8.61 2.22
N LEU A 235 16.92 7.62 2.88
CA LEU A 235 17.45 6.27 2.92
C LEU A 235 17.33 5.60 1.55
N THR A 236 18.32 4.79 1.22
CA THR A 236 18.43 4.09 -0.06
C THR A 236 18.00 2.63 0.08
N ILE A 237 17.82 1.94 -1.06
CA ILE A 237 17.58 0.49 -1.07
C ILE A 237 18.74 -0.25 -0.40
N LYS A 238 19.97 0.16 -0.69
CA LYS A 238 21.19 -0.41 -0.08
C LYS A 238 21.18 -0.26 1.43
N ASP A 239 20.77 0.90 1.94
CA ASP A 239 20.62 1.11 3.38
C ASP A 239 19.59 0.16 3.99
N ALA A 240 18.55 -0.19 3.25
CA ALA A 240 17.47 -1.06 3.74
C ALA A 240 17.85 -2.53 3.82
N ILE A 241 18.53 -3.08 2.79
CA ILE A 241 18.60 -4.53 2.57
C ILE A 241 20.03 -5.10 2.38
N SER A 242 21.10 -4.29 2.46
CA SER A 242 22.47 -4.79 2.17
C SER A 242 23.02 -5.78 3.19
N ASP A 243 22.45 -5.86 4.39
CA ASP A 243 22.80 -6.85 5.43
C ASP A 243 22.07 -8.19 5.27
N LEU A 244 21.02 -8.24 4.43
CA LEU A 244 20.30 -9.48 4.16
C LEU A 244 21.17 -10.42 3.32
N PRO A 245 21.13 -11.75 3.58
CA PRO A 245 21.95 -12.72 2.88
C PRO A 245 21.59 -12.81 1.39
N GLU A 246 22.51 -13.28 0.60
CA GLU A 246 22.25 -13.64 -0.78
C GLU A 246 21.32 -14.85 -0.85
N VAL A 247 20.34 -14.81 -1.79
CA VAL A 247 19.39 -15.91 -2.03
C VAL A 247 19.48 -16.31 -3.49
N LEU A 248 19.82 -17.55 -3.75
CA LEU A 248 19.82 -18.09 -5.10
C LEU A 248 18.41 -18.51 -5.53
N GLU A 249 18.23 -18.67 -6.84
CA GLU A 249 16.99 -19.17 -7.42
C GLU A 249 16.56 -20.52 -6.80
N GLY A 250 15.30 -20.59 -6.35
CA GLY A 250 14.76 -21.78 -5.70
C GLY A 250 15.13 -21.94 -4.21
N GLN A 251 15.91 -21.03 -3.64
CA GLN A 251 16.35 -21.11 -2.24
C GLN A 251 15.49 -20.29 -1.28
N SER A 252 15.53 -20.68 -0.01
CA SER A 252 15.02 -19.96 1.15
C SER A 252 16.07 -19.89 2.23
N ILE A 253 16.31 -18.72 2.81
CA ILE A 253 17.30 -18.48 3.85
C ILE A 253 16.60 -18.00 5.12
N SER A 254 16.88 -18.64 6.25
CA SER A 254 16.26 -18.34 7.54
C SER A 254 17.20 -17.71 8.58
N SER A 255 18.48 -17.53 8.24
CA SER A 255 19.48 -17.00 9.16
C SER A 255 20.25 -15.83 8.57
N TYR A 256 20.62 -14.87 9.42
CA TYR A 256 21.47 -13.75 9.02
C TYR A 256 22.92 -14.18 8.89
N GLN A 257 23.60 -13.67 7.88
CA GLN A 257 25.02 -13.96 7.59
C GLN A 257 25.95 -12.76 7.86
N LYS A 258 25.35 -11.55 8.02
CA LYS A 258 26.07 -10.29 8.25
C LYS A 258 25.47 -9.54 9.43
N LEU A 259 26.26 -8.72 10.07
CA LEU A 259 25.77 -7.74 11.04
C LEU A 259 25.08 -6.57 10.32
N PRO A 260 24.17 -5.85 11.00
CA PRO A 260 23.62 -4.59 10.49
C PRO A 260 24.75 -3.62 10.13
N GLN A 261 24.61 -2.91 9.02
CA GLN A 261 25.62 -1.99 8.48
C GLN A 261 25.32 -0.52 8.84
N ASN A 262 24.12 -0.25 9.32
CA ASN A 262 23.64 1.09 9.65
C ASN A 262 22.47 1.05 10.67
N LYS A 263 22.11 2.21 11.20
CA LYS A 263 21.05 2.36 12.22
C LYS A 263 19.67 1.90 11.75
N TYR A 264 19.39 1.98 10.45
CA TYR A 264 18.11 1.51 9.92
C TYR A 264 18.01 -0.01 10.02
N GLN A 265 19.06 -0.72 9.60
CA GLN A 265 19.13 -2.18 9.69
C GLN A 265 19.14 -2.66 11.16
N GLU A 266 19.84 -1.95 12.05
CA GLU A 266 19.79 -2.21 13.50
C GLU A 266 18.34 -2.13 14.01
N LEU A 267 17.62 -1.06 13.69
CA LEU A 267 16.23 -0.85 14.08
C LEU A 267 15.31 -1.95 13.54
N MET A 268 15.47 -2.33 12.25
CA MET A 268 14.62 -3.35 11.61
C MET A 268 14.87 -4.76 12.18
N ARG A 269 16.12 -5.07 12.54
CA ARG A 269 16.50 -6.38 13.07
C ARG A 269 16.32 -6.54 14.58
N HIS A 270 16.19 -5.44 15.31
CA HIS A 270 16.08 -5.50 16.76
C HIS A 270 14.93 -6.44 17.19
N GLY A 271 15.26 -7.43 18.02
CA GLY A 271 14.31 -8.45 18.47
C GLY A 271 14.04 -9.60 17.50
N SER A 272 14.75 -9.66 16.36
CA SER A 272 14.64 -10.76 15.39
C SER A 272 15.84 -11.68 15.45
N ASN A 273 15.62 -12.94 15.82
CA ASN A 273 16.65 -13.97 15.82
C ASN A 273 16.67 -14.79 14.53
N GLU A 274 15.54 -14.81 13.81
CA GLU A 274 15.33 -15.55 12.58
C GLU A 274 14.90 -14.64 11.43
N LEU A 275 15.27 -15.03 10.23
CA LEU A 275 14.87 -14.37 9.01
C LEU A 275 13.71 -15.14 8.37
N THR A 276 12.56 -14.47 8.23
CA THR A 276 11.36 -15.06 7.61
C THR A 276 11.07 -14.42 6.28
N GLN A 277 10.35 -15.11 5.37
CA GLN A 277 9.92 -14.58 4.08
C GLN A 277 11.09 -14.18 3.14
N HIS A 278 12.28 -14.75 3.34
CA HIS A 278 13.47 -14.45 2.54
C HIS A 278 13.80 -15.62 1.61
N PHE A 279 13.10 -15.68 0.49
CA PHE A 279 13.21 -16.76 -0.50
C PHE A 279 13.07 -16.22 -1.93
N CYS A 280 13.64 -16.96 -2.90
CA CYS A 280 13.51 -16.69 -4.33
C CYS A 280 12.81 -17.85 -5.03
N GLY A 281 11.89 -17.54 -5.92
CA GLY A 281 11.26 -18.54 -6.80
C GLY A 281 12.14 -18.89 -8.00
N CYS A 282 11.69 -19.84 -8.81
CA CYS A 282 12.33 -20.20 -10.08
C CYS A 282 11.82 -19.35 -11.24
N TYR A 283 12.68 -19.11 -12.23
CA TYR A 283 12.38 -18.31 -13.40
C TYR A 283 12.42 -19.14 -14.69
N SER A 284 11.63 -18.74 -15.69
CA SER A 284 11.78 -19.26 -17.05
C SER A 284 13.09 -18.74 -17.68
N GLU A 285 13.55 -19.41 -18.73
CA GLU A 285 14.76 -19.02 -19.46
C GLU A 285 14.70 -17.58 -19.95
N LYS A 286 13.55 -17.18 -20.53
CA LYS A 286 13.30 -15.80 -20.96
C LYS A 286 13.46 -14.79 -19.82
N ILE A 287 12.92 -15.07 -18.63
CA ILE A 287 13.02 -14.17 -17.47
C ILE A 287 14.46 -14.11 -16.95
N ARG A 288 15.20 -15.24 -16.95
CA ARG A 288 16.63 -15.23 -16.59
C ARG A 288 17.44 -14.37 -17.55
N ALA A 289 17.19 -14.46 -18.86
CA ALA A 289 17.85 -13.61 -19.86
C ALA A 289 17.58 -12.10 -19.58
N VAL A 290 16.35 -11.74 -19.25
CA VAL A 290 16.03 -10.36 -18.86
C VAL A 290 16.82 -9.93 -17.62
N ILE A 291 16.76 -10.73 -16.56
CA ILE A 291 17.44 -10.42 -15.29
C ILE A 291 18.95 -10.24 -15.48
N GLN A 292 19.58 -11.06 -16.33
CA GLN A 292 21.02 -11.00 -16.56
C GLN A 292 21.48 -9.77 -17.33
N HIS A 293 20.66 -9.24 -18.22
CA HIS A 293 21.04 -8.17 -19.15
C HIS A 293 20.55 -6.78 -18.76
N VAL A 294 19.55 -6.67 -17.87
CA VAL A 294 19.04 -5.38 -17.39
C VAL A 294 19.94 -4.86 -16.28
N LYS A 295 20.56 -3.69 -16.47
CA LYS A 295 21.41 -3.00 -15.48
C LYS A 295 20.56 -2.15 -14.52
N GLN A 296 21.20 -1.61 -13.47
CA GLN A 296 20.54 -0.71 -12.52
C GLN A 296 19.92 0.49 -13.26
N GLY A 297 18.65 0.75 -12.98
CA GLY A 297 17.89 1.83 -13.62
C GLY A 297 17.28 1.49 -14.97
N GLU A 298 17.76 0.44 -15.63
CA GLU A 298 17.23 -0.06 -16.91
C GLU A 298 15.96 -0.92 -16.71
N GLY A 299 15.28 -1.22 -17.82
CA GLY A 299 14.06 -2.02 -17.83
C GLY A 299 13.74 -2.59 -19.21
N LYS A 300 12.45 -2.72 -19.52
CA LYS A 300 11.95 -3.31 -20.76
C LYS A 300 12.53 -2.68 -22.04
N ASN A 301 12.62 -1.35 -22.09
CA ASN A 301 13.04 -0.66 -23.32
C ASN A 301 14.50 -0.94 -23.63
N GLU A 302 15.38 -0.90 -22.64
CA GLU A 302 16.81 -1.15 -22.78
C GLU A 302 17.06 -2.62 -23.14
N PHE A 303 16.32 -3.55 -22.51
CA PHE A 303 16.37 -4.96 -22.89
C PHE A 303 15.92 -5.18 -24.35
N ASN A 304 14.81 -4.58 -24.79
CA ASN A 304 14.34 -4.69 -26.17
C ASN A 304 15.33 -4.08 -27.16
N ALA A 305 16.05 -3.01 -26.81
CA ALA A 305 17.11 -2.45 -27.64
C ALA A 305 18.26 -3.45 -27.89
N LEU A 306 18.58 -4.30 -26.88
CA LEU A 306 19.56 -5.39 -27.08
C LEU A 306 19.05 -6.46 -28.05
N VAL A 307 17.75 -6.78 -27.99
CA VAL A 307 17.10 -7.70 -28.94
C VAL A 307 17.10 -7.10 -30.37
N ASP A 308 16.74 -5.82 -30.48
CA ASP A 308 16.67 -5.13 -31.79
C ASP A 308 18.05 -4.99 -32.44
N SER A 309 19.12 -4.88 -31.65
CA SER A 309 20.51 -4.85 -32.13
C SER A 309 21.09 -6.25 -32.45
N GLY A 310 20.32 -7.33 -32.29
CA GLY A 310 20.76 -8.69 -32.53
C GLY A 310 21.68 -9.28 -31.45
N LYS A 311 21.89 -8.59 -30.32
CA LYS A 311 22.71 -9.09 -29.22
C LYS A 311 21.97 -10.16 -28.38
N ILE A 312 20.67 -10.19 -28.45
CA ILE A 312 19.79 -11.18 -27.83
C ILE A 312 18.82 -11.69 -28.90
N ASP A 313 18.49 -12.98 -28.83
CA ASP A 313 17.59 -13.61 -29.79
C ASP A 313 16.20 -12.93 -29.79
N LYS A 314 15.62 -12.79 -30.99
CA LYS A 314 14.33 -12.11 -31.22
C LYS A 314 13.16 -12.76 -30.46
N SER A 315 13.22 -14.07 -30.15
CA SER A 315 12.21 -14.79 -29.38
C SER A 315 12.06 -14.25 -27.95
N TYR A 316 13.10 -13.60 -27.42
CA TYR A 316 13.09 -13.00 -26.08
C TYR A 316 12.42 -11.62 -26.02
N ARG A 317 12.04 -11.02 -27.15
CA ARG A 317 11.42 -9.69 -27.16
C ARG A 317 10.23 -9.60 -26.21
N LEU A 318 10.22 -8.52 -25.42
CA LEU A 318 9.17 -8.24 -24.46
C LEU A 318 8.05 -7.41 -25.12
N THR A 319 6.88 -8.00 -25.30
CA THR A 319 5.73 -7.39 -25.99
C THR A 319 4.70 -6.78 -25.02
N SER A 320 4.68 -7.22 -23.76
CA SER A 320 3.73 -6.76 -22.74
C SER A 320 4.39 -5.88 -21.69
N GLY A 321 3.57 -5.11 -20.92
CA GLY A 321 4.03 -4.27 -19.84
C GLY A 321 4.38 -2.83 -20.25
N TYR A 322 4.45 -1.94 -19.28
CA TYR A 322 4.86 -0.55 -19.45
C TYR A 322 6.38 -0.42 -19.61
N ALA A 323 6.87 0.76 -19.97
CA ALA A 323 8.30 1.03 -20.16
C ALA A 323 9.16 0.74 -18.91
N ASN A 324 8.60 0.91 -17.72
CA ASN A 324 9.27 0.71 -16.43
C ASN A 324 9.14 -0.71 -15.86
N THR A 325 8.50 -1.66 -16.59
CA THR A 325 8.46 -3.08 -16.18
C THR A 325 9.80 -3.76 -16.44
N TYR A 326 10.02 -4.90 -15.81
CA TYR A 326 11.29 -5.65 -15.88
C TYR A 326 12.50 -4.83 -15.38
N GLY A 327 12.26 -3.83 -14.53
CA GLY A 327 13.31 -2.91 -14.13
C GLY A 327 14.16 -3.40 -12.98
N ARG A 328 15.48 -3.11 -13.05
CA ARG A 328 16.41 -3.32 -11.94
C ARG A 328 16.49 -2.06 -11.07
N LEU A 329 16.43 -2.28 -9.78
CA LEU A 329 16.54 -1.25 -8.76
C LEU A 329 17.93 -0.60 -8.77
N ILE A 330 18.00 0.64 -8.29
CA ILE A 330 19.24 1.42 -8.15
C ILE A 330 19.62 1.41 -6.66
N ALA A 331 20.82 0.91 -6.36
CA ALA A 331 21.30 0.71 -4.97
C ALA A 331 21.23 1.98 -4.10
N ASP A 332 21.74 3.07 -4.64
CA ASP A 332 21.97 4.33 -3.92
C ASP A 332 20.80 5.34 -4.09
N GLN A 333 19.57 4.81 -4.32
CA GLN A 333 18.33 5.60 -4.38
C GLN A 333 17.24 4.96 -3.51
N PRO A 334 16.25 5.75 -3.05
CA PRO A 334 15.01 5.20 -2.49
C PRO A 334 14.31 4.29 -3.51
N SER A 335 13.69 3.23 -3.04
CA SER A 335 12.90 2.33 -3.90
C SER A 335 11.75 3.07 -4.56
N PRO A 336 11.41 2.78 -5.82
CA PRO A 336 10.07 3.06 -6.32
C PRO A 336 9.02 2.37 -5.43
N THR A 337 7.76 2.81 -5.54
CA THR A 337 6.66 2.23 -4.75
C THR A 337 6.61 0.70 -4.87
N ILE A 338 6.76 0.01 -3.73
CA ILE A 338 6.58 -1.44 -3.59
C ILE A 338 5.10 -1.76 -3.78
N THR A 339 4.82 -2.72 -4.68
CA THR A 339 3.47 -3.16 -5.01
C THR A 339 3.24 -4.61 -4.56
N ASN A 340 2.01 -5.08 -4.67
CA ASN A 340 1.64 -6.48 -4.41
C ASN A 340 2.33 -7.51 -5.32
N ASN A 341 3.00 -7.06 -6.38
CA ASN A 341 3.73 -7.91 -7.33
C ASN A 341 5.26 -7.80 -7.17
N LEU A 342 5.75 -7.44 -6.00
CA LEU A 342 7.17 -7.15 -5.72
C LEU A 342 8.14 -8.31 -6.01
N THR A 343 7.65 -9.54 -6.11
CA THR A 343 8.45 -10.73 -6.47
C THR A 343 8.32 -11.13 -7.94
N THR A 344 7.61 -10.34 -8.76
CA THR A 344 7.31 -10.67 -10.16
C THR A 344 8.09 -9.77 -11.10
N VAL A 345 9.09 -10.31 -11.76
CA VAL A 345 10.02 -9.55 -12.64
C VAL A 345 9.31 -8.76 -13.73
N SER A 346 8.22 -9.28 -14.29
CA SER A 346 7.41 -8.60 -15.33
C SER A 346 6.53 -7.46 -14.79
N SER A 347 6.55 -7.22 -13.49
CA SER A 347 5.88 -6.10 -12.82
C SER A 347 6.68 -4.80 -13.01
N LEU A 348 6.58 -3.87 -12.09
CA LEU A 348 7.35 -2.63 -12.09
C LEU A 348 8.86 -2.93 -11.87
N ARG A 349 9.62 -1.99 -11.29
CA ARG A 349 11.02 -2.22 -10.93
C ARG A 349 11.09 -3.03 -9.66
N CYS A 350 11.45 -4.31 -9.79
CA CYS A 350 11.56 -5.24 -8.65
C CYS A 350 12.77 -6.18 -8.75
N ILE A 351 13.60 -6.08 -9.81
CA ILE A 351 14.84 -6.84 -9.87
C ILE A 351 15.80 -6.24 -8.85
N HIS A 352 16.38 -7.10 -8.02
CA HIS A 352 17.35 -6.71 -6.98
C HIS A 352 18.55 -5.96 -7.58
N TYR A 353 19.04 -4.90 -6.90
CA TYR A 353 20.05 -4.01 -7.44
C TYR A 353 21.38 -4.71 -7.81
N SER A 354 21.78 -5.80 -7.12
CA SER A 354 23.04 -6.51 -7.35
C SER A 354 22.88 -8.02 -7.62
N GLN A 355 21.75 -8.63 -7.25
CA GLN A 355 21.50 -10.05 -7.46
C GLN A 355 20.60 -10.30 -8.66
N ASN A 356 20.79 -11.43 -9.33
CA ASN A 356 20.02 -11.78 -10.53
C ASN A 356 18.69 -12.46 -10.17
N ARG A 357 17.83 -11.73 -9.47
CA ARG A 357 16.49 -12.15 -9.06
C ARG A 357 15.59 -10.95 -8.76
N ALA A 358 14.29 -11.19 -8.61
CA ALA A 358 13.41 -10.20 -8.02
C ALA A 358 13.67 -10.05 -6.51
N LEU A 359 13.09 -9.02 -5.91
CA LEU A 359 13.05 -8.87 -4.45
C LEU A 359 12.39 -10.09 -3.79
N THR A 360 12.86 -10.45 -2.61
CA THR A 360 12.14 -11.35 -1.72
C THR A 360 11.03 -10.59 -0.99
N PRO A 361 10.00 -11.26 -0.45
CA PRO A 361 9.00 -10.59 0.38
C PRO A 361 9.63 -9.87 1.59
N ARG A 362 10.66 -10.43 2.24
CA ARG A 362 11.37 -9.78 3.36
C ARG A 362 12.07 -8.49 2.94
N GLU A 363 12.72 -8.49 1.80
CA GLU A 363 13.34 -7.26 1.26
C GLU A 363 12.29 -6.17 0.99
N GLY A 364 11.16 -6.55 0.39
CA GLY A 364 10.04 -5.62 0.22
C GLY A 364 9.48 -5.10 1.55
N ALA A 365 9.34 -5.96 2.55
CA ALA A 365 8.90 -5.57 3.89
C ALA A 365 9.89 -4.59 4.56
N ARG A 366 11.22 -4.84 4.43
CA ARG A 366 12.26 -3.93 4.90
C ARG A 366 12.21 -2.57 4.21
N ILE A 367 12.04 -2.55 2.90
CA ILE A 367 11.90 -1.31 2.12
C ILE A 367 10.66 -0.52 2.57
N GLN A 368 9.58 -1.21 2.92
CA GLN A 368 8.38 -0.61 3.51
C GLN A 368 8.50 -0.32 5.02
N SER A 369 9.67 -0.49 5.61
CA SER A 369 9.94 -0.26 7.03
C SER A 369 9.25 -1.19 8.03
N PHE A 370 8.85 -2.39 7.64
CA PHE A 370 8.43 -3.42 8.58
C PHE A 370 9.65 -4.03 9.28
N PRO A 371 9.66 -4.12 10.63
CA PRO A 371 10.70 -4.84 11.36
C PRO A 371 10.73 -6.32 10.96
N ASP A 372 11.89 -6.99 11.13
CA ASP A 372 12.04 -8.38 10.70
C ASP A 372 11.21 -9.38 11.51
N TRP A 373 10.91 -9.06 12.77
CA TRP A 373 10.00 -9.85 13.60
C TRP A 373 8.53 -9.73 13.19
N TYR A 374 8.17 -8.77 12.30
CA TYR A 374 6.81 -8.60 11.85
C TYR A 374 6.35 -9.79 11.00
N LYS A 375 5.21 -10.35 11.36
CA LYS A 375 4.66 -11.56 10.77
C LYS A 375 3.71 -11.24 9.63
N PHE A 376 3.81 -12.05 8.58
CA PHE A 376 2.92 -12.07 7.42
C PHE A 376 2.40 -13.48 7.23
N GLU A 377 1.15 -13.64 6.81
CA GLU A 377 0.46 -14.91 6.73
C GLU A 377 -0.07 -15.21 5.33
N GLY A 378 -0.21 -16.49 5.00
CA GLY A 378 -0.73 -16.97 3.72
C GLY A 378 0.33 -17.36 2.71
N PHE A 379 -0.09 -17.52 1.46
CA PHE A 379 0.79 -17.84 0.34
C PHE A 379 1.65 -16.62 -0.04
N LYS A 380 2.65 -16.84 -0.87
CA LYS A 380 3.54 -15.76 -1.37
C LYS A 380 2.76 -14.54 -1.90
N SER A 381 1.68 -14.77 -2.65
CA SER A 381 0.82 -13.70 -3.18
C SER A 381 0.13 -12.89 -2.08
N ASP A 382 -0.32 -13.57 -1.01
CA ASP A 382 -0.98 -12.92 0.12
C ASP A 382 0.00 -12.06 0.90
N VAL A 383 1.20 -12.60 1.16
CA VAL A 383 2.30 -11.88 1.82
C VAL A 383 2.70 -10.64 1.00
N CYS A 384 2.89 -10.79 -0.30
CA CYS A 384 3.22 -9.66 -1.17
C CYS A 384 2.10 -8.59 -1.20
N THR A 385 0.84 -9.03 -1.14
CA THR A 385 -0.33 -8.13 -1.08
C THR A 385 -0.38 -7.39 0.26
N GLN A 386 -0.14 -8.06 1.38
CA GLN A 386 -0.05 -7.46 2.70
C GLN A 386 1.03 -6.38 2.75
N ILE A 387 2.22 -6.67 2.21
CA ILE A 387 3.32 -5.72 2.14
C ILE A 387 2.98 -4.55 1.22
N GLY A 388 2.57 -4.82 -0.02
CA GLY A 388 2.37 -3.80 -1.06
C GLY A 388 1.23 -2.82 -0.76
N ASN A 389 0.19 -3.26 -0.07
CA ASN A 389 -0.97 -2.42 0.26
C ASN A 389 -0.77 -1.60 1.55
N ALA A 390 0.19 -1.95 2.39
CA ALA A 390 0.34 -1.32 3.69
C ALA A 390 0.78 0.15 3.62
N VAL A 391 0.38 0.91 4.63
CA VAL A 391 1.05 2.17 5.00
C VAL A 391 2.37 1.80 5.68
N PRO A 392 3.51 2.40 5.27
CA PRO A 392 4.79 2.10 5.90
C PRO A 392 4.80 2.42 7.41
N PRO A 393 5.24 1.49 8.28
CA PRO A 393 5.26 1.66 9.73
C PRO A 393 5.94 2.94 10.22
N LEU A 394 7.10 3.32 9.63
CA LEU A 394 7.79 4.55 10.04
C LEU A 394 7.04 5.82 9.63
N LEU A 395 6.31 5.81 8.50
CA LEU A 395 5.42 6.92 8.15
C LEU A 395 4.24 6.99 9.15
N ALA A 396 3.63 5.84 9.48
CA ALA A 396 2.53 5.77 10.43
C ALA A 396 2.91 6.29 11.83
N LEU A 397 4.16 6.12 12.26
CA LEU A 397 4.68 6.67 13.53
C LEU A 397 4.73 8.21 13.58
N ARG A 398 4.59 8.89 12.45
CA ARG A 398 4.62 10.35 12.36
C ARG A 398 3.23 10.97 12.37
N LEU A 399 2.21 10.17 12.08
CA LEU A 399 0.81 10.59 12.05
C LEU A 399 0.19 10.59 13.44
#